data_52afd25819c4c062f4167ea764ae0574
#
_entry.id   52afd25819c4c062f4167ea764ae0574
#
_cell.length_a   1.000
_cell.length_b   1.000
_cell.length_c   1.000
_cell.angle_alpha   90.00
_cell.angle_beta   90.00
_cell.angle_gamma   90.00
#
_symmetry.space_group_name_H-M   'P 1'
#
loop_
_entity.id
_entity.type
_entity.pdbx_description
1 polymer ?
#
loop_
_entity_poly.entity_id
_entity_poly.type
_entity_poly.pdbx_seq_one_letter_code
_entity_poly.pdbx_strand_id
1 'polypeptide(L)'
;CTPPRLLRPGGLPLESLEAVLGHVDVDKAVVSLLKDGERPKAPGMKYRHYAPKAPVTVITGAPEKSAQEILRRVGPTSGVICFEEFADLFREQEVHTLGPVGDKLVQAQRVFDALRTFDTSDVTEIFAQCPDNRGLGLAIGNRLKKAAGFHVVDGFEPPTLCL
;
A
#
# COMPACT_ATOMS: atom_id res chain seq x y z
N CYS A 1 11.27 -25.87 -2.87
CA CYS A 1 10.81 -25.31 -4.15
C CYS A 1 11.99 -24.86 -4.99
N THR A 2 12.03 -25.26 -6.23
CA THR A 2 13.02 -24.76 -7.20
C THR A 2 12.24 -24.16 -8.38
N PRO A 3 12.29 -22.84 -8.64
CA PRO A 3 13.04 -21.81 -7.90
C PRO A 3 12.47 -21.48 -6.53
N PRO A 4 13.26 -20.81 -5.66
CA PRO A 4 12.75 -20.28 -4.39
C PRO A 4 11.60 -19.30 -4.63
N ARG A 5 10.66 -19.21 -3.68
CA ARG A 5 9.47 -18.37 -3.83
C ARG A 5 9.25 -17.48 -2.62
N LEU A 6 9.12 -16.18 -2.86
CA LEU A 6 8.75 -15.20 -1.85
C LEU A 6 7.25 -15.30 -1.55
N LEU A 7 6.92 -15.74 -0.34
CA LEU A 7 5.53 -15.91 0.10
C LEU A 7 4.98 -14.64 0.78
N ARG A 8 5.87 -13.87 1.40
CA ARG A 8 5.54 -12.61 2.08
C ARG A 8 6.77 -11.70 2.09
N PRO A 9 6.66 -10.48 1.57
CA PRO A 9 7.75 -9.51 1.68
C PRO A 9 7.96 -9.08 3.14
N GLY A 10 9.20 -8.82 3.51
CA GLY A 10 9.63 -8.45 4.85
C GLY A 10 10.73 -7.40 4.84
N GLY A 11 11.51 -7.35 5.92
CA GLY A 11 12.61 -6.38 6.05
C GLY A 11 13.80 -6.64 5.14
N LEU A 12 13.91 -7.86 4.57
CA LEU A 12 14.94 -8.18 3.58
C LEU A 12 14.35 -8.00 2.17
N PRO A 13 14.89 -7.07 1.36
CA PRO A 13 14.42 -6.81 0.01
C PRO A 13 14.54 -8.04 -0.92
N LEU A 14 13.64 -8.14 -1.90
CA LEU A 14 13.66 -9.19 -2.92
C LEU A 14 15.00 -9.21 -3.66
N GLU A 15 15.53 -8.06 -4.01
CA GLU A 15 16.80 -7.91 -4.72
C GLU A 15 17.99 -8.50 -3.93
N SER A 16 17.96 -8.37 -2.60
CA SER A 16 18.98 -8.96 -1.73
C SER A 16 18.87 -10.50 -1.68
N LEU A 17 17.66 -11.03 -1.76
CA LEU A 17 17.45 -12.47 -1.86
C LEU A 17 17.93 -12.99 -3.22
N GLU A 18 17.61 -12.29 -4.30
CA GLU A 18 18.03 -12.66 -5.66
C GLU A 18 19.54 -12.58 -5.86
N ALA A 19 20.23 -11.67 -5.18
CA ALA A 19 21.69 -11.57 -5.21
C ALA A 19 22.38 -12.83 -4.68
N VAL A 20 21.74 -13.55 -3.76
CA VAL A 20 22.28 -14.77 -3.13
C VAL A 20 21.73 -16.04 -3.75
N LEU A 21 20.45 -16.06 -4.05
CA LEU A 21 19.72 -17.28 -4.47
C LEU A 21 19.50 -17.38 -5.99
N GLY A 22 19.84 -16.33 -6.73
CA GLY A 22 19.46 -16.20 -8.12
C GLY A 22 17.98 -15.78 -8.25
N HIS A 23 17.30 -16.21 -9.30
CA HIS A 23 15.90 -15.87 -9.51
C HIS A 23 15.00 -16.37 -8.35
N VAL A 24 14.16 -15.47 -7.85
CA VAL A 24 13.17 -15.76 -6.81
C VAL A 24 11.78 -15.43 -7.33
N ASP A 25 10.91 -16.42 -7.39
CA ASP A 25 9.50 -16.21 -7.74
C ASP A 25 8.78 -15.41 -6.65
N VAL A 26 7.86 -14.56 -7.06
CA VAL A 26 6.95 -13.87 -6.12
C VAL A 26 5.60 -14.58 -6.14
N ASP A 27 5.13 -15.02 -4.96
CA ASP A 27 3.83 -15.68 -4.88
C ASP A 27 2.70 -14.69 -5.21
N LYS A 28 1.67 -15.17 -5.88
CA LYS A 28 0.52 -14.34 -6.27
C LYS A 28 -0.19 -13.67 -5.08
N ALA A 29 -0.17 -14.30 -3.89
CA ALA A 29 -0.73 -13.72 -2.69
C ALA A 29 0.00 -12.47 -2.17
N VAL A 30 1.17 -12.15 -2.71
CA VAL A 30 1.88 -10.87 -2.44
C VAL A 30 1.22 -9.73 -3.19
N VAL A 31 0.68 -9.98 -4.38
CA VAL A 31 0.16 -8.95 -5.30
C VAL A 31 -1.36 -8.94 -5.43
N SER A 32 -2.04 -10.01 -4.99
CA SER A 32 -3.50 -10.13 -5.07
C SER A 32 -4.09 -10.93 -3.92
N LEU A 33 -5.40 -10.80 -3.70
CA LEU A 33 -6.11 -11.67 -2.77
C LEU A 33 -6.09 -13.12 -3.26
N LEU A 34 -5.98 -14.05 -2.30
CA LEU A 34 -6.23 -15.46 -2.58
C LEU A 34 -7.73 -15.66 -2.87
N LYS A 35 -8.04 -16.44 -3.88
CA LYS A 35 -9.42 -16.81 -4.21
C LYS A 35 -9.96 -17.79 -3.17
N ASP A 36 -11.29 -17.84 -3.07
CA ASP A 36 -11.95 -18.84 -2.22
C ASP A 36 -11.55 -20.26 -2.65
N GLY A 37 -11.12 -21.05 -1.65
CA GLY A 37 -10.61 -22.41 -1.88
C GLY A 37 -9.09 -22.52 -2.02
N GLU A 38 -8.36 -21.43 -2.23
CA GLU A 38 -6.89 -21.45 -2.22
C GLU A 38 -6.34 -21.52 -0.80
N ARG A 39 -5.43 -22.46 -0.55
CA ARG A 39 -4.78 -22.59 0.76
C ARG A 39 -3.64 -21.60 0.90
N PRO A 40 -3.60 -20.81 1.99
CA PRO A 40 -2.47 -19.94 2.27
C PRO A 40 -1.22 -20.77 2.57
N LYS A 41 -0.10 -20.40 1.97
CA LYS A 41 1.19 -21.07 2.16
C LYS A 41 2.02 -20.49 3.30
N ALA A 42 1.60 -19.36 3.85
CA ALA A 42 2.23 -18.72 4.99
C ALA A 42 1.18 -17.97 5.84
N PRO A 43 1.43 -17.75 7.14
CA PRO A 43 0.56 -16.92 7.98
C PRO A 43 0.36 -15.53 7.39
N GLY A 44 -0.85 -15.01 7.49
CA GLY A 44 -1.18 -13.65 7.04
C GLY A 44 -1.45 -13.50 5.54
N MET A 45 -1.47 -14.58 4.75
CA MET A 45 -1.75 -14.50 3.32
C MET A 45 -3.25 -14.33 2.99
N LYS A 46 -4.15 -14.78 3.87
CA LYS A 46 -5.60 -14.87 3.58
C LYS A 46 -6.43 -13.71 4.15
N TYR A 47 -5.98 -13.04 5.20
CA TYR A 47 -6.81 -12.10 5.94
C TYR A 47 -6.39 -10.64 5.70
N ARG A 48 -7.39 -9.73 5.78
CA ARG A 48 -7.14 -8.30 5.94
C ARG A 48 -6.51 -8.08 7.31
N HIS A 49 -5.20 -7.93 7.35
CA HIS A 49 -4.48 -7.61 8.57
C HIS A 49 -4.31 -6.10 8.71
N TYR A 50 -4.57 -5.59 9.91
CA TYR A 50 -4.39 -4.18 10.26
C TYR A 50 -5.25 -3.21 9.43
N ALA A 51 -6.38 -3.69 8.89
CA ALA A 51 -7.31 -2.83 8.17
C ALA A 51 -8.03 -1.89 9.15
N PRO A 52 -8.03 -0.57 8.90
CA PRO A 52 -8.88 0.36 9.62
C PRO A 52 -10.36 0.05 9.42
N LYS A 53 -11.22 0.64 10.25
CA LYS A 53 -12.69 0.51 10.11
C LYS A 53 -13.18 1.06 8.77
N ALA A 54 -12.64 2.21 8.35
CA ALA A 54 -12.96 2.81 7.06
C ALA A 54 -12.26 2.06 5.92
N PRO A 55 -12.90 1.90 4.75
CA PRO A 55 -12.28 1.28 3.59
C PRO A 55 -11.08 2.09 3.10
N VAL A 56 -10.02 1.39 2.71
CA VAL A 56 -8.79 1.98 2.18
C VAL A 56 -8.71 1.73 0.68
N THR A 57 -8.38 2.77 -0.07
CA THR A 57 -8.01 2.70 -1.48
C THR A 57 -6.55 3.09 -1.64
N VAL A 58 -5.75 2.21 -2.20
CA VAL A 58 -4.33 2.46 -2.47
C VAL A 58 -4.17 3.02 -3.86
N ILE A 59 -3.48 4.15 -3.99
CA ILE A 59 -3.15 4.78 -5.26
C ILE A 59 -1.67 4.54 -5.55
N THR A 60 -1.40 3.83 -6.64
CA THR A 60 -0.06 3.54 -7.12
C THR A 60 0.39 4.55 -8.20
N GLY A 61 1.65 4.49 -8.59
CA GLY A 61 2.22 5.35 -9.61
C GLY A 61 3.22 6.35 -9.05
N ALA A 62 3.68 7.28 -9.90
CA ALA A 62 4.61 8.32 -9.48
C ALA A 62 4.03 9.15 -8.33
N PRO A 63 4.84 9.58 -7.35
CA PRO A 63 4.33 10.27 -6.16
C PRO A 63 3.47 11.50 -6.48
N GLU A 64 3.87 12.30 -7.43
CA GLU A 64 3.13 13.50 -7.87
C GLU A 64 1.77 13.16 -8.48
N LYS A 65 1.74 12.11 -9.31
CA LYS A 65 0.50 11.66 -9.97
C LYS A 65 -0.45 11.00 -8.99
N SER A 66 0.06 10.16 -8.09
CA SER A 66 -0.78 9.54 -7.06
C SER A 66 -1.36 10.58 -6.10
N ALA A 67 -0.59 11.62 -5.73
CA ALA A 67 -1.10 12.71 -4.91
C ALA A 67 -2.22 13.49 -5.62
N GLN A 68 -2.06 13.80 -6.91
CA GLN A 68 -3.08 14.46 -7.71
C GLN A 68 -4.35 13.61 -7.86
N GLU A 69 -4.20 12.30 -8.06
CA GLU A 69 -5.33 11.38 -8.14
C GLU A 69 -6.10 11.31 -6.81
N ILE A 70 -5.41 11.29 -5.69
CA ILE A 70 -6.03 11.38 -4.37
C ILE A 70 -6.78 12.71 -4.23
N LEU A 71 -6.15 13.82 -4.60
CA LEU A 71 -6.75 15.15 -4.50
C LEU A 71 -8.08 15.27 -5.28
N ARG A 72 -8.19 14.57 -6.41
CA ARG A 72 -9.43 14.51 -7.19
C ARG A 72 -10.54 13.69 -6.52
N ARG A 73 -10.20 12.76 -5.63
CA ARG A 73 -11.13 11.81 -5.03
C ARG A 73 -11.57 12.17 -3.62
N VAL A 74 -10.75 12.90 -2.87
CA VAL A 74 -11.02 13.22 -1.47
C VAL A 74 -12.26 14.11 -1.32
N GLY A 75 -13.03 13.80 -0.29
CA GLY A 75 -14.14 14.60 0.19
C GLY A 75 -13.92 15.09 1.62
N PRO A 76 -14.92 15.76 2.22
CA PRO A 76 -14.80 16.34 3.56
C PRO A 76 -14.54 15.33 4.68
N THR A 77 -14.94 14.07 4.48
CA THR A 77 -14.81 12.98 5.45
C THR A 77 -13.76 11.93 5.06
N SER A 78 -12.91 12.26 4.07
CA SER A 78 -11.81 11.39 3.66
C SER A 78 -10.60 11.54 4.57
N GLY A 79 -9.96 10.41 4.90
CA GLY A 79 -8.63 10.37 5.46
C GLY A 79 -7.57 10.15 4.36
N VAL A 80 -6.37 10.62 4.59
CA VAL A 80 -5.27 10.50 3.62
C VAL A 80 -4.01 9.99 4.31
N ILE A 81 -3.40 8.97 3.72
CA ILE A 81 -2.04 8.53 4.03
C ILE A 81 -1.16 8.93 2.85
N CYS A 82 -0.21 9.81 3.06
CA CYS A 82 0.62 10.35 1.98
C CYS A 82 2.08 10.47 2.39
N PHE A 83 2.94 10.72 1.41
CA PHE A 83 4.31 11.12 1.68
C PHE A 83 4.34 12.56 2.22
N GLU A 84 5.37 12.84 3.00
CA GLU A 84 5.51 14.09 3.74
C GLU A 84 5.48 15.33 2.82
N GLU A 85 6.07 15.21 1.62
CA GLU A 85 6.13 16.26 0.60
C GLU A 85 4.76 16.70 0.07
N PHE A 86 3.73 15.86 0.22
CA PHE A 86 2.38 16.12 -0.29
C PHE A 86 1.35 16.42 0.79
N ALA A 87 1.73 16.41 2.06
CA ALA A 87 0.80 16.60 3.18
C ALA A 87 0.03 17.93 3.09
N ASP A 88 0.68 18.98 2.61
CA ASP A 88 0.07 20.30 2.47
C ASP A 88 -1.08 20.38 1.44
N LEU A 89 -1.15 19.44 0.50
CA LEU A 89 -2.24 19.35 -0.46
C LEU A 89 -3.57 18.93 0.18
N PHE A 90 -3.51 18.29 1.34
CA PHE A 90 -4.66 17.65 2.00
C PHE A 90 -5.00 18.29 3.35
N ARG A 91 -4.79 19.61 3.49
CA ARG A 91 -4.99 20.34 4.77
C ARG A 91 -6.41 20.28 5.31
N GLU A 92 -7.39 20.04 4.45
CA GLU A 92 -8.81 19.95 4.84
C GLU A 92 -9.21 18.53 5.26
N GLN A 93 -8.34 17.54 5.07
CA GLN A 93 -8.55 16.15 5.43
C GLN A 93 -7.76 15.78 6.68
N GLU A 94 -8.12 14.67 7.30
CA GLU A 94 -7.27 14.04 8.30
C GLU A 94 -6.10 13.33 7.59
N VAL A 95 -4.88 13.81 7.84
CA VAL A 95 -3.67 13.36 7.15
C VAL A 95 -2.71 12.69 8.12
N HIS A 96 -2.22 11.52 7.74
CA HIS A 96 -1.12 10.83 8.40
C HIS A 96 -0.01 10.53 7.40
N THR A 97 1.21 10.96 7.69
CA THR A 97 2.32 10.82 6.75
C THR A 97 3.08 9.52 6.94
N LEU A 98 3.49 8.94 5.80
CA LEU A 98 4.42 7.80 5.79
C LEU A 98 5.88 8.23 6.00
N GLY A 99 6.19 9.50 5.87
CA GLY A 99 7.53 10.03 5.82
C GLY A 99 7.93 10.48 4.40
N PRO A 100 9.20 10.89 4.21
CA PRO A 100 9.69 11.34 2.91
C PRO A 100 9.58 10.25 1.83
N VAL A 101 9.33 10.66 0.58
CA VAL A 101 9.31 9.75 -0.59
C VAL A 101 10.58 8.91 -0.68
N GLY A 102 11.74 9.52 -0.44
CA GLY A 102 13.05 8.87 -0.55
C GLY A 102 13.47 8.02 0.65
N ASP A 103 12.70 8.00 1.74
CA ASP A 103 13.09 7.30 2.98
C ASP A 103 12.16 6.12 3.29
N LYS A 104 12.39 5.00 2.62
CA LYS A 104 11.60 3.78 2.80
C LYS A 104 11.75 3.14 4.17
N LEU A 105 12.83 3.38 4.88
CA LEU A 105 13.00 2.90 6.25
C LEU A 105 11.99 3.57 7.18
N VAL A 106 11.87 4.88 7.10
CA VAL A 106 10.87 5.66 7.85
C VAL A 106 9.46 5.24 7.45
N GLN A 107 9.20 5.06 6.16
CA GLN A 107 7.90 4.58 5.67
C GLN A 107 7.54 3.21 6.25
N ALA A 108 8.48 2.28 6.29
CA ALA A 108 8.28 0.95 6.86
C ALA A 108 7.97 1.01 8.37
N GLN A 109 8.59 1.94 9.08
CA GLN A 109 8.32 2.16 10.52
C GLN A 109 6.94 2.78 10.77
N ARG A 110 6.49 3.70 9.92
CA ARG A 110 5.27 4.49 10.12
C ARG A 110 4.00 3.87 9.54
N VAL A 111 4.10 2.95 8.58
CA VAL A 111 2.93 2.44 7.85
C VAL A 111 1.85 1.82 8.75
N PHE A 112 2.25 1.11 9.80
CA PHE A 112 1.28 0.53 10.74
C PHE A 112 0.59 1.57 11.58
N ASP A 113 1.35 2.53 12.12
CA ASP A 113 0.79 3.59 12.96
C ASP A 113 -0.13 4.49 12.15
N ALA A 114 0.24 4.81 10.91
CA ALA A 114 -0.62 5.56 10.00
C ALA A 114 -1.97 4.87 9.77
N LEU A 115 -1.98 3.56 9.54
CA LEU A 115 -3.21 2.80 9.38
C LEU A 115 -4.03 2.72 10.66
N ARG A 116 -3.39 2.47 11.82
CA ARG A 116 -4.06 2.31 13.11
C ARG A 116 -4.65 3.60 13.65
N THR A 117 -4.05 4.73 13.36
CA THR A 117 -4.56 6.02 13.83
C THR A 117 -5.98 6.29 13.35
N PHE A 118 -6.36 5.76 12.18
CA PHE A 118 -7.72 5.88 11.67
C PHE A 118 -8.75 4.99 12.39
N ASP A 119 -8.34 4.07 13.26
CA ASP A 119 -9.28 3.22 14.00
C ASP A 119 -10.17 4.03 14.98
N THR A 120 -9.68 5.18 15.44
CA THR A 120 -10.39 6.10 16.34
C THR A 120 -10.92 7.34 15.63
N SER A 121 -10.83 7.37 14.31
CA SER A 121 -11.24 8.49 13.47
C SER A 121 -12.67 8.30 12.93
N ASP A 122 -13.35 9.40 12.64
CA ASP A 122 -14.68 9.42 12.04
C ASP A 122 -14.65 9.48 10.50
N VAL A 123 -13.49 9.29 9.87
CA VAL A 123 -13.38 9.25 8.41
C VAL A 123 -14.19 8.09 7.84
N THR A 124 -14.79 8.33 6.68
CA THR A 124 -15.65 7.34 6.00
C THR A 124 -14.91 6.55 4.92
N GLU A 125 -13.75 7.03 4.51
CA GLU A 125 -12.87 6.40 3.53
C GLU A 125 -11.44 6.90 3.73
N ILE A 126 -10.47 6.13 3.24
CA ILE A 126 -9.05 6.47 3.34
C ILE A 126 -8.41 6.26 1.98
N PHE A 127 -7.64 7.24 1.53
CA PHE A 127 -6.78 7.12 0.34
C PHE A 127 -5.31 7.07 0.77
N ALA A 128 -4.54 6.17 0.20
CA ALA A 128 -3.15 5.98 0.56
C ALA A 128 -2.24 6.03 -0.67
N GLN A 129 -1.20 6.86 -0.60
CA GLN A 129 -0.08 6.77 -1.54
C GLN A 129 0.72 5.50 -1.26
N CYS A 130 1.24 4.88 -2.31
CA CYS A 130 2.05 3.67 -2.24
C CYS A 130 3.45 3.93 -2.81
N PRO A 131 4.52 3.52 -2.11
CA PRO A 131 5.86 3.58 -2.68
C PRO A 131 6.00 2.60 -3.86
N ASP A 132 7.07 2.75 -4.65
CA ASP A 132 7.43 1.77 -5.66
C ASP A 132 7.80 0.41 -5.02
N ASN A 133 7.90 -0.63 -5.85
CA ASN A 133 8.17 -2.00 -5.38
C ASN A 133 9.66 -2.30 -5.12
N ARG A 134 10.53 -1.31 -5.16
CA ARG A 134 11.97 -1.50 -4.96
C ARG A 134 12.32 -1.53 -3.47
N GLY A 135 13.23 -2.41 -3.10
CA GLY A 135 13.71 -2.53 -1.74
C GLY A 135 12.56 -2.78 -0.75
N LEU A 136 12.51 -2.02 0.32
CA LEU A 136 11.45 -2.09 1.33
C LEU A 136 10.07 -1.68 0.80
N GLY A 137 10.01 -1.01 -0.36
CA GLY A 137 8.75 -0.57 -0.97
C GLY A 137 7.79 -1.71 -1.26
N LEU A 138 8.29 -2.89 -1.62
CA LEU A 138 7.46 -4.08 -1.83
C LEU A 138 6.73 -4.49 -0.54
N ALA A 139 7.42 -4.50 0.60
CA ALA A 139 6.83 -4.83 1.90
C ALA A 139 5.83 -3.77 2.36
N ILE A 140 6.17 -2.49 2.23
CA ILE A 140 5.29 -1.37 2.60
C ILE A 140 4.03 -1.41 1.75
N GLY A 141 4.17 -1.53 0.44
CA GLY A 141 3.06 -1.62 -0.51
C GLY A 141 2.17 -2.84 -0.27
N ASN A 142 2.75 -3.99 0.04
CA ASN A 142 1.98 -5.19 0.39
C ASN A 142 1.12 -4.98 1.65
N ARG A 143 1.63 -4.29 2.67
CA ARG A 143 0.87 -3.95 3.89
C ARG A 143 -0.30 -3.03 3.60
N LEU A 144 -0.08 -1.97 2.83
CA LEU A 144 -1.14 -1.05 2.41
C LEU A 144 -2.21 -1.76 1.59
N LYS A 145 -1.80 -2.55 0.60
CA LYS A 145 -2.72 -3.30 -0.27
C LYS A 145 -3.55 -4.33 0.50
N LYS A 146 -2.95 -5.04 1.46
CA LYS A 146 -3.69 -5.97 2.33
C LYS A 146 -4.70 -5.24 3.23
N ALA A 147 -4.34 -4.11 3.80
CA ALA A 147 -5.27 -3.28 4.57
C ALA A 147 -6.44 -2.77 3.70
N ALA A 148 -6.18 -2.49 2.43
CA ALA A 148 -7.18 -2.08 1.44
C ALA A 148 -8.00 -3.25 0.86
N GLY A 149 -7.72 -4.50 1.23
CA GLY A 149 -8.32 -5.67 0.57
C GLY A 149 -7.99 -5.71 -0.92
N PHE A 150 -6.81 -5.24 -1.30
CA PHE A 150 -6.32 -5.09 -2.68
C PHE A 150 -7.19 -4.17 -3.57
N HIS A 151 -7.91 -3.23 -2.96
CA HIS A 151 -8.54 -2.14 -3.71
C HIS A 151 -7.46 -1.11 -4.08
N VAL A 152 -6.91 -1.27 -5.28
CA VAL A 152 -5.78 -0.52 -5.81
C VAL A 152 -6.20 0.20 -7.08
N VAL A 153 -5.87 1.48 -7.19
CA VAL A 153 -6.08 2.31 -8.37
C VAL A 153 -4.71 2.78 -8.87
N ASP A 154 -4.50 2.67 -10.17
CA ASP A 154 -3.31 3.22 -10.80
C ASP A 154 -3.54 4.72 -11.08
N GLY A 155 -2.65 5.57 -10.57
CA GLY A 155 -2.68 7.02 -10.84
C GLY A 155 -2.47 7.40 -12.32
N PHE A 156 -2.26 6.41 -13.19
CA PHE A 156 -2.13 6.59 -14.64
C PHE A 156 -3.43 6.33 -15.42
N GLU A 157 -4.49 5.79 -14.81
CA GLU A 157 -5.73 5.57 -15.55
C GLU A 157 -6.31 6.92 -15.98
N PRO A 158 -6.52 7.12 -17.28
CA PRO A 158 -7.30 8.27 -17.75
C PRO A 158 -8.73 8.14 -17.19
N PRO A 159 -9.40 9.27 -16.94
CA PRO A 159 -10.79 9.22 -16.49
C PRO A 159 -11.59 8.38 -17.49
N THR A 160 -12.28 7.37 -16.98
CA THR A 160 -13.23 6.60 -17.79
C THR A 160 -14.29 7.60 -18.24
N LEU A 161 -14.24 7.99 -19.52
CA LEU A 161 -15.31 8.71 -20.14
C LEU A 161 -16.54 7.79 -20.08
N CYS A 162 -17.41 8.03 -19.12
CA CYS A 162 -18.78 7.51 -19.21
C CYS A 162 -19.42 8.17 -20.42
N LEU A 163 -19.48 7.42 -21.50
CA LEU A 163 -20.37 7.71 -22.63
C LEU A 163 -21.80 7.42 -22.23
#